data_45c3c55bf822be82ba8ac7a8060b8396
#
_entry.id   45c3c55bf822be82ba8ac7a8060b8396
#
_cell.length_a   1.000
_cell.length_b   1.000
_cell.length_c   1.000
_cell.angle_alpha   90.00
_cell.angle_beta   90.00
_cell.angle_gamma   90.00
#
_symmetry.space_group_name_H-M   'P 1'
#
loop_
_entity.id
_entity.type
_entity.pdbx_description
1 polymer ?
#
loop_
_entity_poly.entity_id
_entity_poly.type
_entity_poly.pdbx_seq_one_letter_code
_entity_poly.pdbx_strand_id
1 'polypeptide(L)'
;MSQTAQRAASAIELAEALIACPSVTPATGMVFDCLESQLAPLGFEVHRFVAGEAPDGPVENLYAVRRGPVGTRHFSFAGHVDVVPPGEGWTTAPFLPERRGELLYGRGAVDMKGSVAAMIAAASEIPAEAGTISFIITGDEEGPAVHGTRALMDWMAANGEKPDLILVGEPTSVHRLGDMMKIGRRGSVNIFLTVEGVQGHVAYPHLADNPITRLVAMLAELDALVLDEGTEWFQASNLEVTDLAVGNPAHNVIPARAEARISIRFNDRHTGAELGARVSAIAQKHGGTARPVISGEAFLTQPGEFSALLARAIEAETGVAPELSTSGGTSDARFLKDIAPVIEFGLCNATMHKRDEAVALADLEALARIYRRVTLAAFEG
;
A
#
# COMPACT_ATOMS: atom_id res chain seq x y z
N MET A 1 -12.17 40.01 24.55
CA MET A 1 -12.88 38.73 24.49
C MET A 1 -11.82 37.65 24.30
N SER A 2 -11.61 36.85 25.32
CA SER A 2 -10.59 35.78 25.29
C SER A 2 -11.04 34.73 24.27
N GLN A 3 -10.33 34.60 23.14
CA GLN A 3 -10.43 33.41 22.33
C GLN A 3 -9.85 32.26 23.20
N THR A 4 -10.73 31.43 23.71
CA THR A 4 -10.34 30.11 24.23
C THR A 4 -9.65 29.39 23.06
N ALA A 5 -8.34 29.25 23.14
CA ALA A 5 -7.60 28.42 22.20
C ALA A 5 -8.27 27.05 22.18
N GLN A 6 -8.92 26.70 21.09
CA GLN A 6 -9.56 25.41 20.91
C GLN A 6 -8.41 24.37 20.93
N ARG A 7 -8.43 23.45 21.90
CA ARG A 7 -7.44 22.39 22.00
C ARG A 7 -7.44 21.60 20.71
N ALA A 8 -6.27 21.40 20.10
CA ALA A 8 -6.14 20.51 18.94
C ALA A 8 -6.63 19.09 19.31
N ALA A 9 -7.35 18.45 18.39
CA ALA A 9 -7.80 17.08 18.59
C ALA A 9 -6.61 16.12 18.68
N SER A 10 -6.67 15.17 19.60
CA SER A 10 -5.63 14.13 19.74
C SER A 10 -5.66 13.15 18.56
N ALA A 11 -4.56 12.41 18.34
CA ALA A 11 -4.52 11.36 17.32
C ALA A 11 -5.62 10.31 17.52
N ILE A 12 -6.00 10.04 18.76
CA ILE A 12 -7.07 9.10 19.11
C ILE A 12 -8.43 9.65 18.67
N GLU A 13 -8.76 10.90 19.00
CA GLU A 13 -10.04 11.53 18.62
C GLU A 13 -10.19 11.64 17.09
N LEU A 14 -9.09 11.95 16.39
CA LEU A 14 -9.05 11.99 14.92
C LEU A 14 -9.23 10.58 14.31
N ALA A 15 -8.58 9.56 14.88
CA ALA A 15 -8.73 8.18 14.42
C ALA A 15 -10.18 7.67 14.61
N GLU A 16 -10.81 7.96 15.75
CA GLU A 16 -12.22 7.64 15.99
C GLU A 16 -13.14 8.28 14.94
N ALA A 17 -12.92 9.55 14.62
CA ALA A 17 -13.71 10.26 13.61
C ALA A 17 -13.55 9.63 12.22
N LEU A 18 -12.32 9.25 11.81
CA LEU A 18 -12.05 8.62 10.52
C LEU A 18 -12.61 7.18 10.46
N ILE A 19 -12.46 6.39 11.54
CA ILE A 19 -13.01 5.02 11.62
C ILE A 19 -14.52 5.04 11.50
N ALA A 20 -15.19 6.03 12.12
CA ALA A 20 -16.65 6.19 12.06
C ALA A 20 -17.19 6.46 10.64
N CYS A 21 -16.33 6.77 9.69
CA CYS A 21 -16.70 6.94 8.27
C CYS A 21 -16.52 5.61 7.53
N PRO A 22 -17.57 4.87 7.15
CA PRO A 22 -17.46 3.70 6.30
C PRO A 22 -16.82 4.07 4.96
N SER A 23 -15.74 3.35 4.59
CA SER A 23 -14.96 3.67 3.40
C SER A 23 -14.35 2.41 2.78
N VAL A 24 -15.18 1.37 2.56
CA VAL A 24 -14.73 0.18 1.83
C VAL A 24 -14.30 0.59 0.41
N THR A 25 -13.14 0.06 -0.02
CA THR A 25 -12.55 0.41 -1.32
C THR A 25 -13.49 0.15 -2.51
N PRO A 26 -13.59 1.06 -3.49
CA PRO A 26 -13.02 2.41 -3.53
C PRO A 26 -13.81 3.39 -2.65
N ALA A 27 -13.12 4.24 -1.90
CA ALA A 27 -13.74 5.17 -0.98
C ALA A 27 -14.13 6.51 -1.64
N THR A 28 -15.24 7.08 -1.20
CA THR A 28 -15.73 8.40 -1.61
C THR A 28 -16.53 9.06 -0.48
N GLY A 29 -16.77 10.37 -0.58
CA GLY A 29 -17.77 11.09 0.24
C GLY A 29 -17.35 11.27 1.70
N MET A 30 -18.11 10.68 2.64
CA MET A 30 -18.05 10.97 4.08
C MET A 30 -16.65 10.99 4.69
N VAL A 31 -15.77 10.07 4.31
CA VAL A 31 -14.42 10.01 4.86
C VAL A 31 -13.55 11.19 4.38
N PHE A 32 -13.77 11.67 3.16
CA PHE A 32 -13.12 12.87 2.62
C PHE A 32 -13.69 14.15 3.20
N ASP A 33 -15.02 14.19 3.49
CA ASP A 33 -15.64 15.31 4.22
C ASP A 33 -15.04 15.41 5.63
N CYS A 34 -14.82 14.27 6.28
CA CYS A 34 -14.17 14.21 7.59
C CYS A 34 -12.73 14.73 7.52
N LEU A 35 -11.92 14.29 6.55
CA LEU A 35 -10.55 14.78 6.33
C LEU A 35 -10.50 16.29 6.10
N GLU A 36 -11.32 16.81 5.20
CA GLU A 36 -11.37 18.24 4.91
C GLU A 36 -11.75 19.05 6.15
N SER A 37 -12.74 18.57 6.92
CA SER A 37 -13.15 19.22 8.17
C SER A 37 -12.06 19.28 9.24
N GLN A 38 -11.09 18.33 9.19
CA GLN A 38 -9.95 18.28 10.10
C GLN A 38 -8.76 19.11 9.59
N LEU A 39 -8.51 19.15 8.27
CA LEU A 39 -7.36 19.81 7.67
C LEU A 39 -7.58 21.31 7.42
N ALA A 40 -8.75 21.72 6.95
CA ALA A 40 -9.01 23.12 6.62
C ALA A 40 -8.85 24.07 7.82
N PRO A 41 -9.31 23.75 9.06
CA PRO A 41 -9.07 24.59 10.22
C PRO A 41 -7.61 24.75 10.62
N LEU A 42 -6.74 23.84 10.19
CA LEU A 42 -5.29 23.87 10.40
C LEU A 42 -4.55 24.73 9.36
N GLY A 43 -5.30 25.38 8.45
CA GLY A 43 -4.75 26.25 7.42
C GLY A 43 -4.31 25.54 6.14
N PHE A 44 -4.73 24.29 5.94
CA PHE A 44 -4.48 23.60 4.68
C PHE A 44 -5.47 24.04 3.61
N GLU A 45 -4.96 24.32 2.41
CA GLU A 45 -5.73 24.41 1.19
C GLU A 45 -6.02 23.00 0.72
N VAL A 46 -7.31 22.62 0.62
CA VAL A 46 -7.74 21.26 0.34
C VAL A 46 -8.30 21.18 -1.07
N HIS A 47 -7.75 20.28 -1.88
CA HIS A 47 -8.19 19.97 -3.24
C HIS A 47 -8.71 18.55 -3.29
N ARG A 48 -9.99 18.39 -3.59
CA ARG A 48 -10.65 17.09 -3.76
C ARG A 48 -11.07 16.91 -5.20
N PHE A 49 -10.90 15.72 -5.72
CA PHE A 49 -11.36 15.38 -7.07
C PHE A 49 -11.64 13.88 -7.18
N VAL A 50 -12.50 13.55 -8.13
CA VAL A 50 -12.87 12.17 -8.44
C VAL A 50 -12.23 11.79 -9.77
N ALA A 51 -11.62 10.60 -9.83
CA ALA A 51 -11.00 10.06 -11.03
C ALA A 51 -11.55 8.68 -11.37
N GLY A 52 -11.52 8.34 -12.66
CA GLY A 52 -11.91 7.03 -13.18
C GLY A 52 -13.41 6.81 -13.30
N GLU A 53 -13.73 5.73 -14.03
CA GLU A 53 -15.07 5.23 -14.27
C GLU A 53 -15.10 3.71 -14.02
N ALA A 54 -16.30 3.12 -13.96
CA ALA A 54 -16.45 1.68 -13.79
C ALA A 54 -15.67 0.90 -14.88
N PRO A 55 -15.06 -0.28 -14.57
CA PRO A 55 -15.23 -1.04 -13.33
C PRO A 55 -14.34 -0.62 -12.16
N ASP A 56 -13.25 0.13 -12.37
CA ASP A 56 -12.19 0.40 -11.40
C ASP A 56 -12.35 1.77 -10.69
N GLY A 57 -13.43 2.49 -10.94
CA GLY A 57 -13.78 3.77 -10.34
C GLY A 57 -15.29 3.94 -10.22
N PRO A 58 -15.78 5.11 -9.79
CA PRO A 58 -15.01 6.32 -9.45
C PRO A 58 -14.24 6.23 -8.13
N VAL A 59 -13.08 6.90 -8.05
CA VAL A 59 -12.24 7.00 -6.85
C VAL A 59 -12.12 8.46 -6.46
N GLU A 60 -12.38 8.80 -5.22
CA GLU A 60 -12.12 10.14 -4.70
C GLU A 60 -10.71 10.24 -4.13
N ASN A 61 -10.06 11.37 -4.37
CA ASN A 61 -8.69 11.67 -3.98
C ASN A 61 -8.62 13.07 -3.33
N LEU A 62 -7.68 13.25 -2.43
CA LEU A 62 -7.46 14.51 -1.73
C LEU A 62 -5.98 14.86 -1.73
N TYR A 63 -5.68 16.07 -2.19
CA TYR A 63 -4.41 16.73 -1.95
C TYR A 63 -4.66 17.96 -1.05
N ALA A 64 -3.91 18.07 0.04
CA ALA A 64 -4.00 19.24 0.89
C ALA A 64 -2.61 19.81 1.16
N VAL A 65 -2.47 21.12 1.14
CA VAL A 65 -1.18 21.78 1.33
C VAL A 65 -1.29 22.99 2.25
N ARG A 66 -0.36 23.11 3.18
CA ARG A 66 -0.11 24.30 4.00
C ARG A 66 1.30 24.78 3.71
N ARG A 67 1.39 25.93 3.05
CA ARG A 67 2.67 26.45 2.56
C ARG A 67 3.45 27.15 3.65
N GLY A 68 4.72 26.80 3.75
CA GLY A 68 5.71 27.55 4.52
C GLY A 68 6.32 28.71 3.74
N PRO A 69 7.31 29.40 4.30
CA PRO A 69 8.06 30.45 3.61
C PRO A 69 8.73 29.93 2.32
N VAL A 70 8.89 30.82 1.35
CA VAL A 70 9.56 30.48 0.08
C VAL A 70 10.99 29.99 0.33
N GLY A 71 11.33 28.85 -0.26
CA GLY A 71 12.65 28.22 -0.14
C GLY A 71 12.80 27.25 1.04
N THR A 72 11.75 27.05 1.84
CA THR A 72 11.73 25.97 2.83
C THR A 72 11.43 24.62 2.17
N ARG A 73 11.86 23.52 2.80
CA ARG A 73 11.53 22.16 2.33
C ARG A 73 10.03 21.92 2.31
N HIS A 74 9.63 21.07 1.37
CA HIS A 74 8.27 20.54 1.24
C HIS A 74 8.24 19.07 1.69
N PHE A 75 7.63 18.81 2.83
CA PHE A 75 7.43 17.47 3.38
C PHE A 75 5.99 16.99 3.15
N SER A 76 5.83 15.81 2.57
CA SER A 76 4.51 15.22 2.34
C SER A 76 4.25 14.02 3.21
N PHE A 77 3.07 13.97 3.80
CA PHE A 77 2.47 12.75 4.30
C PHE A 77 1.64 12.11 3.19
N ALA A 78 1.73 10.78 3.05
CA ALA A 78 0.94 10.05 2.07
C ALA A 78 0.28 8.83 2.70
N GLY A 79 -0.90 8.45 2.18
CA GLY A 79 -1.65 7.31 2.65
C GLY A 79 -3.01 7.17 2.01
N HIS A 80 -3.82 6.27 2.57
CA HIS A 80 -5.15 5.98 2.08
C HIS A 80 -6.19 6.02 3.20
N VAL A 81 -7.45 6.19 2.82
CA VAL A 81 -8.60 6.17 3.75
C VAL A 81 -9.65 5.15 3.35
N ASP A 82 -9.46 4.48 2.22
CA ASP A 82 -10.21 3.26 1.92
C ASP A 82 -9.72 2.11 2.80
N VAL A 83 -10.54 1.09 2.91
CA VAL A 83 -10.27 -0.09 3.73
C VAL A 83 -10.78 -1.34 3.04
N VAL A 84 -10.17 -2.50 3.29
CA VAL A 84 -10.69 -3.78 2.83
C VAL A 84 -12.09 -4.05 3.42
N PRO A 85 -12.95 -4.83 2.75
CA PRO A 85 -14.21 -5.29 3.32
C PRO A 85 -14.00 -5.90 4.71
N PRO A 86 -14.79 -5.53 5.70
CA PRO A 86 -14.59 -5.99 7.09
C PRO A 86 -14.76 -7.52 7.27
N GLY A 87 -15.57 -8.16 6.41
CA GLY A 87 -15.96 -9.55 6.59
C GLY A 87 -16.94 -9.74 7.74
N GLU A 88 -17.22 -10.99 8.05
CA GLU A 88 -18.18 -11.37 9.11
C GLU A 88 -17.49 -11.69 10.44
N GLY A 89 -18.27 -11.73 11.53
CA GLY A 89 -17.84 -12.22 12.84
C GLY A 89 -17.06 -11.24 13.70
N TRP A 90 -17.22 -9.92 13.47
CA TRP A 90 -16.73 -8.88 14.36
C TRP A 90 -17.49 -8.90 15.70
N THR A 91 -16.79 -8.62 16.80
CA THR A 91 -17.41 -8.51 18.14
C THR A 91 -18.08 -7.15 18.35
N THR A 92 -17.73 -6.13 17.53
CA THR A 92 -18.40 -4.82 17.43
C THR A 92 -18.65 -4.46 15.96
N ALA A 93 -19.44 -3.42 15.69
CA ALA A 93 -19.60 -2.94 14.32
C ALA A 93 -18.27 -2.36 13.80
N PRO A 94 -17.79 -2.76 12.61
CA PRO A 94 -16.46 -2.41 12.10
C PRO A 94 -16.19 -0.90 11.99
N PHE A 95 -17.23 -0.11 11.76
CA PHE A 95 -17.19 1.35 11.64
C PHE A 95 -17.78 2.09 12.84
N LEU A 96 -17.87 1.40 13.98
CA LEU A 96 -18.16 2.00 15.27
C LEU A 96 -16.91 1.94 16.14
N PRO A 97 -16.11 3.01 16.19
CA PRO A 97 -14.88 3.01 16.98
C PRO A 97 -15.16 2.74 18.45
N GLU A 98 -14.46 1.80 19.06
CA GLU A 98 -14.67 1.44 20.45
C GLU A 98 -13.35 1.32 21.20
N ARG A 99 -13.22 2.06 22.31
CA ARG A 99 -12.09 1.89 23.23
C ARG A 99 -12.40 0.78 24.21
N ARG A 100 -11.52 -0.23 24.26
CA ARG A 100 -11.55 -1.31 25.23
C ARG A 100 -10.20 -1.43 25.90
N GLY A 101 -10.08 -1.05 27.15
CA GLY A 101 -8.80 -0.95 27.83
C GLY A 101 -7.88 0.03 27.10
N GLU A 102 -6.70 -0.44 26.72
CA GLU A 102 -5.67 0.36 26.05
C GLU A 102 -5.74 0.29 24.52
N LEU A 103 -6.81 -0.27 23.95
CA LEU A 103 -6.97 -0.48 22.51
C LEU A 103 -8.16 0.30 21.95
N LEU A 104 -8.00 0.81 20.72
CA LEU A 104 -9.05 1.34 19.88
C LEU A 104 -9.36 0.33 18.78
N TYR A 105 -10.61 -0.14 18.75
CA TYR A 105 -11.11 -1.11 17.77
C TYR A 105 -11.86 -0.42 16.64
N GLY A 106 -11.66 -0.92 15.42
CA GLY A 106 -12.40 -0.54 14.22
C GLY A 106 -11.65 -0.85 12.94
N ARG A 107 -12.34 -1.04 11.82
CA ARG A 107 -11.71 -1.26 10.51
C ARG A 107 -10.96 0.00 10.07
N GLY A 108 -9.69 -0.18 9.69
CA GLY A 108 -8.77 0.91 9.36
C GLY A 108 -8.05 1.50 10.58
N ALA A 109 -8.26 0.97 11.79
CA ALA A 109 -7.56 1.46 12.99
C ALA A 109 -6.03 1.32 12.84
N VAL A 110 -5.57 0.27 12.17
CA VAL A 110 -4.16 0.02 11.85
C VAL A 110 -3.84 0.39 10.41
N ASP A 111 -4.70 0.03 9.46
CA ASP A 111 -4.47 0.13 8.03
C ASP A 111 -5.57 0.97 7.35
N MET A 112 -5.32 2.31 7.04
CA MET A 112 -4.27 3.08 7.73
C MET A 112 -4.81 4.40 8.29
N LYS A 113 -6.14 4.46 8.63
CA LYS A 113 -6.80 5.66 9.21
C LYS A 113 -6.15 6.12 10.50
N GLY A 114 -5.63 5.18 11.32
CA GLY A 114 -4.87 5.52 12.53
C GLY A 114 -3.60 6.31 12.22
N SER A 115 -2.85 5.90 11.21
CA SER A 115 -1.67 6.65 10.75
C SER A 115 -2.04 8.00 10.17
N VAL A 116 -3.11 8.10 9.37
CA VAL A 116 -3.62 9.38 8.83
C VAL A 116 -4.01 10.33 9.97
N ALA A 117 -4.69 9.83 11.01
CA ALA A 117 -5.00 10.60 12.20
C ALA A 117 -3.75 11.12 12.92
N ALA A 118 -2.72 10.27 13.06
CA ALA A 118 -1.44 10.66 13.65
C ALA A 118 -0.72 11.73 12.81
N MET A 119 -0.80 11.67 11.47
CA MET A 119 -0.26 12.70 10.57
C MET A 119 -0.94 14.04 10.78
N ILE A 120 -2.28 14.06 10.88
CA ILE A 120 -3.06 15.29 11.10
C ILE A 120 -2.74 15.88 12.49
N ALA A 121 -2.67 15.04 13.52
CA ALA A 121 -2.28 15.47 14.86
C ALA A 121 -0.87 16.07 14.87
N ALA A 122 0.09 15.42 14.21
CA ALA A 122 1.46 15.94 14.06
C ALA A 122 1.49 17.30 13.37
N ALA A 123 0.78 17.43 12.25
CA ALA A 123 0.72 18.67 11.46
C ALA A 123 0.06 19.83 12.22
N SER A 124 -0.88 19.53 13.13
CA SER A 124 -1.54 20.55 13.99
C SER A 124 -0.58 21.23 14.97
N GLU A 125 0.51 20.54 15.36
CA GLU A 125 1.52 21.03 16.31
C GLU A 125 2.76 21.63 15.62
N ILE A 126 2.82 21.63 14.28
CA ILE A 126 3.93 22.20 13.51
C ILE A 126 3.58 23.61 13.08
N PRO A 127 4.37 24.64 13.42
CA PRO A 127 4.14 26.00 12.97
C PRO A 127 4.19 26.12 11.44
N ALA A 128 3.32 26.95 10.86
CA ALA A 128 3.27 27.13 9.40
C ALA A 128 4.58 27.71 8.82
N GLU A 129 5.29 28.50 9.61
CA GLU A 129 6.59 29.10 9.26
C GLU A 129 7.75 28.08 9.24
N ALA A 130 7.57 26.87 9.75
CA ALA A 130 8.63 25.87 9.77
C ALA A 130 8.94 25.31 8.37
N GLY A 131 7.93 25.12 7.53
CA GLY A 131 8.08 24.58 6.18
C GLY A 131 6.76 24.23 5.55
N THR A 132 6.80 23.78 4.29
CA THR A 132 5.61 23.34 3.56
C THR A 132 5.26 21.91 3.92
N ILE A 133 4.00 21.69 4.33
CA ILE A 133 3.46 20.34 4.59
C ILE A 133 2.33 20.07 3.60
N SER A 134 2.30 18.86 3.02
CA SER A 134 1.17 18.40 2.24
C SER A 134 0.70 17.00 2.64
N PHE A 135 -0.53 16.69 2.25
CA PHE A 135 -1.16 15.37 2.36
C PHE A 135 -1.52 14.87 0.97
N ILE A 136 -1.16 13.63 0.67
CA ILE A 136 -1.47 12.90 -0.57
C ILE A 136 -2.32 11.71 -0.13
N ILE A 137 -3.66 11.83 -0.21
CA ILE A 137 -4.59 10.83 0.34
C ILE A 137 -5.48 10.27 -0.76
N THR A 138 -5.41 8.97 -0.94
CA THR A 138 -6.24 8.23 -1.91
C THR A 138 -7.38 7.46 -1.25
N GLY A 139 -8.38 7.13 -2.05
CA GLY A 139 -9.48 6.23 -1.71
C GLY A 139 -9.42 4.88 -2.45
N ASP A 140 -8.27 4.45 -2.98
CA ASP A 140 -8.14 3.22 -3.79
C ASP A 140 -6.74 2.59 -3.66
N GLU A 141 -6.20 2.45 -2.45
CA GLU A 141 -4.98 1.66 -2.22
C GLU A 141 -5.30 0.17 -2.11
N GLU A 142 -6.35 -0.16 -1.38
CA GLU A 142 -6.82 -1.51 -1.05
C GLU A 142 -7.62 -2.18 -2.20
N GLY A 143 -7.79 -1.46 -3.29
CA GLY A 143 -8.49 -1.91 -4.49
C GLY A 143 -7.57 -2.10 -5.69
N PRO A 144 -8.07 -1.80 -6.91
CA PRO A 144 -7.27 -1.91 -8.13
C PRO A 144 -6.08 -0.95 -8.21
N ALA A 145 -6.05 0.14 -7.42
CA ALA A 145 -5.03 1.19 -7.39
C ALA A 145 -4.75 1.82 -8.77
N VAL A 146 -5.80 2.01 -9.56
CA VAL A 146 -5.71 2.54 -10.93
C VAL A 146 -5.94 4.04 -10.95
N HIS A 147 -6.96 4.53 -10.22
CA HIS A 147 -7.42 5.91 -10.25
C HIS A 147 -7.18 6.66 -8.93
N GLY A 148 -6.42 6.06 -8.01
CA GLY A 148 -6.01 6.63 -6.74
C GLY A 148 -4.73 7.48 -6.85
N THR A 149 -3.65 7.02 -6.23
CA THR A 149 -2.38 7.74 -6.14
C THR A 149 -1.80 8.15 -7.49
N ARG A 150 -2.01 7.39 -8.58
CA ARG A 150 -1.59 7.79 -9.93
C ARG A 150 -2.31 9.07 -10.38
N ALA A 151 -3.62 9.18 -10.16
CA ALA A 151 -4.38 10.38 -10.49
C ALA A 151 -3.93 11.59 -9.63
N LEU A 152 -3.57 11.35 -8.35
CA LEU A 152 -2.95 12.37 -7.50
C LEU A 152 -1.62 12.86 -8.07
N MET A 153 -0.76 11.95 -8.54
CA MET A 153 0.52 12.32 -9.17
C MET A 153 0.33 13.17 -10.42
N ASP A 154 -0.63 12.80 -11.28
CA ASP A 154 -0.97 13.56 -12.49
C ASP A 154 -1.51 14.95 -12.12
N TRP A 155 -2.39 15.03 -11.11
CA TRP A 155 -2.90 16.30 -10.59
C TRP A 155 -1.77 17.16 -10.00
N MET A 156 -0.88 16.59 -9.20
CA MET A 156 0.28 17.27 -8.61
C MET A 156 1.20 17.81 -9.70
N ALA A 157 1.52 17.02 -10.71
CA ALA A 157 2.35 17.43 -11.84
C ALA A 157 1.71 18.61 -12.60
N ALA A 158 0.39 18.57 -12.87
CA ALA A 158 -0.35 19.62 -13.56
C ALA A 158 -0.41 20.93 -12.76
N ASN A 159 -0.33 20.87 -11.42
CA ASN A 159 -0.39 22.02 -10.53
C ASN A 159 0.98 22.45 -9.98
N GLY A 160 2.08 21.81 -10.43
CA GLY A 160 3.44 22.16 -10.01
C GLY A 160 3.78 21.78 -8.56
N GLU A 161 3.03 20.83 -7.98
CA GLU A 161 3.26 20.33 -6.64
C GLU A 161 4.34 19.24 -6.66
N LYS A 162 5.44 19.50 -5.95
CA LYS A 162 6.57 18.58 -5.88
C LYS A 162 7.18 18.59 -4.48
N PRO A 163 6.89 17.60 -3.63
CA PRO A 163 7.55 17.46 -2.35
C PRO A 163 9.03 17.08 -2.50
N ASP A 164 9.83 17.41 -1.48
CA ASP A 164 11.22 17.00 -1.36
C ASP A 164 11.35 15.63 -0.69
N LEU A 165 10.44 15.29 0.23
CA LEU A 165 10.39 14.03 0.99
C LEU A 165 8.95 13.58 1.17
N ILE A 166 8.71 12.27 1.08
CA ILE A 166 7.38 11.66 1.26
C ILE A 166 7.46 10.57 2.33
N LEU A 167 6.62 10.68 3.36
CA LEU A 167 6.42 9.66 4.38
C LEU A 167 5.05 9.02 4.21
N VAL A 168 5.04 7.72 3.90
CA VAL A 168 3.80 6.92 3.80
C VAL A 168 3.53 6.26 5.14
N GLY A 169 2.29 6.30 5.60
CA GLY A 169 1.91 5.84 6.95
C GLY A 169 1.48 4.38 7.05
N GLU A 170 1.93 3.54 6.14
CA GLU A 170 1.65 2.09 6.15
C GLU A 170 2.04 1.40 7.47
N PRO A 171 1.30 0.38 7.92
CA PRO A 171 1.61 -0.35 9.15
C PRO A 171 2.85 -1.22 8.99
N THR A 172 4.01 -0.64 9.25
CA THR A 172 5.32 -1.28 9.05
C THR A 172 5.88 -1.99 10.27
N SER A 173 5.51 -1.54 11.46
CA SER A 173 5.98 -2.14 12.72
C SER A 173 5.40 -3.54 12.91
N VAL A 174 6.18 -4.46 13.50
CA VAL A 174 5.82 -5.89 13.59
C VAL A 174 5.44 -6.32 15.01
N HIS A 175 6.31 -6.14 15.98
CA HIS A 175 6.11 -6.57 17.36
C HIS A 175 5.83 -5.40 18.31
N ARG A 176 6.40 -4.25 18.01
CA ARG A 176 6.23 -2.99 18.76
C ARG A 176 6.43 -1.80 17.84
N LEU A 177 5.78 -0.70 18.16
CA LEU A 177 5.95 0.53 17.40
C LEU A 177 7.43 0.91 17.31
N GLY A 178 7.91 1.13 16.09
CA GLY A 178 9.27 1.60 15.82
C GLY A 178 10.31 0.51 15.60
N ASP A 179 9.94 -0.78 15.60
CA ASP A 179 10.92 -1.86 15.35
C ASP A 179 11.31 -2.01 13.88
N MET A 180 10.51 -1.47 12.95
CA MET A 180 10.77 -1.57 11.50
C MET A 180 10.22 -0.37 10.73
N MET A 181 10.99 0.12 9.75
CA MET A 181 10.54 1.04 8.71
C MET A 181 10.88 0.48 7.33
N LYS A 182 10.08 0.81 6.30
CA LYS A 182 10.32 0.34 4.95
C LYS A 182 11.00 1.40 4.11
N ILE A 183 12.16 1.07 3.57
CA ILE A 183 12.93 1.90 2.63
C ILE A 183 12.75 1.48 1.19
N GLY A 184 11.97 0.44 0.94
CA GLY A 184 11.67 -0.11 -0.38
C GLY A 184 10.68 -1.25 -0.30
N ARG A 185 10.21 -1.67 -1.46
CA ARG A 185 9.29 -2.80 -1.62
C ARG A 185 9.69 -3.65 -2.82
N ARG A 186 9.46 -4.95 -2.73
CA ARG A 186 9.60 -5.85 -3.89
C ARG A 186 8.53 -5.53 -4.92
N GLY A 187 8.86 -5.72 -6.19
CA GLY A 187 7.90 -5.70 -7.28
C GLY A 187 6.99 -6.93 -7.25
N SER A 188 5.89 -6.83 -7.98
CA SER A 188 4.87 -7.85 -8.07
C SER A 188 4.33 -7.97 -9.49
N VAL A 189 4.37 -9.18 -10.05
CA VAL A 189 3.69 -9.51 -11.30
C VAL A 189 2.90 -10.80 -11.15
N ASN A 190 1.62 -10.75 -11.52
CA ASN A 190 0.75 -11.90 -11.61
C ASN A 190 0.64 -12.32 -13.07
N ILE A 191 0.77 -13.60 -13.39
CA ILE A 191 0.78 -14.08 -14.78
C ILE A 191 -0.26 -15.18 -14.92
N PHE A 192 -1.19 -14.97 -15.85
CA PHE A 192 -2.24 -15.91 -16.21
C PHE A 192 -1.76 -16.76 -17.38
N LEU A 193 -1.68 -18.07 -17.15
CA LEU A 193 -1.22 -19.05 -18.10
C LEU A 193 -2.42 -19.79 -18.68
N THR A 194 -2.42 -20.00 -20.00
CA THR A 194 -3.46 -20.76 -20.68
C THR A 194 -2.83 -21.70 -21.69
N VAL A 195 -3.27 -22.95 -21.68
CA VAL A 195 -2.93 -23.95 -22.70
C VAL A 195 -4.23 -24.44 -23.35
N GLU A 196 -4.36 -24.18 -24.64
CA GLU A 196 -5.44 -24.70 -25.45
C GLU A 196 -5.07 -26.09 -25.98
N GLY A 197 -6.02 -27.00 -26.00
CA GLY A 197 -5.88 -28.35 -26.51
C GLY A 197 -7.03 -28.77 -27.42
N VAL A 198 -7.16 -30.06 -27.67
CA VAL A 198 -8.27 -30.63 -28.43
C VAL A 198 -8.98 -31.66 -27.56
N GLN A 199 -10.24 -31.41 -27.25
CA GLN A 199 -11.06 -32.33 -26.47
C GLN A 199 -11.23 -33.67 -27.18
N GLY A 200 -11.16 -34.75 -26.43
CA GLY A 200 -11.37 -36.09 -26.96
C GLY A 200 -11.59 -37.16 -25.91
N HIS A 201 -11.90 -38.36 -26.38
CA HIS A 201 -12.06 -39.53 -25.47
C HIS A 201 -10.70 -40.07 -25.05
N VAL A 202 -10.50 -40.31 -23.76
CA VAL A 202 -9.22 -40.76 -23.19
C VAL A 202 -8.67 -42.05 -23.80
N ALA A 203 -9.56 -42.90 -24.33
CA ALA A 203 -9.18 -44.15 -25.02
C ALA A 203 -8.64 -43.92 -26.43
N TYR A 204 -8.80 -42.73 -26.99
CA TYR A 204 -8.36 -42.38 -28.36
C TYR A 204 -7.47 -41.10 -28.31
N PRO A 205 -6.34 -41.12 -27.59
CA PRO A 205 -5.50 -39.92 -27.38
C PRO A 205 -4.93 -39.34 -28.68
N HIS A 206 -4.82 -40.16 -29.72
CA HIS A 206 -4.36 -39.70 -31.05
C HIS A 206 -5.37 -38.80 -31.82
N LEU A 207 -6.61 -38.68 -31.34
CA LEU A 207 -7.67 -37.77 -31.82
C LEU A 207 -7.84 -36.53 -30.95
N ALA A 208 -7.01 -36.38 -29.91
CA ALA A 208 -7.07 -35.30 -28.94
C ALA A 208 -5.69 -34.66 -28.76
N ASP A 209 -5.66 -33.52 -28.11
CA ASP A 209 -4.45 -32.88 -27.63
C ASP A 209 -4.64 -32.45 -26.16
N ASN A 210 -3.90 -33.07 -25.25
CA ASN A 210 -4.11 -32.87 -23.81
C ASN A 210 -3.38 -31.63 -23.31
N PRO A 211 -4.10 -30.52 -22.98
CA PRO A 211 -3.49 -29.29 -22.48
C PRO A 211 -2.91 -29.46 -21.08
N ILE A 212 -3.43 -30.40 -20.27
CA ILE A 212 -2.96 -30.62 -18.88
C ILE A 212 -1.51 -31.06 -18.89
N THR A 213 -1.15 -32.03 -19.73
CA THR A 213 0.22 -32.57 -19.80
C THR A 213 1.22 -31.47 -20.15
N ARG A 214 0.88 -30.56 -21.07
CA ARG A 214 1.71 -29.44 -21.47
C ARG A 214 1.78 -28.37 -20.37
N LEU A 215 0.67 -28.08 -19.68
CA LEU A 215 0.64 -27.15 -18.57
C LEU A 215 1.47 -27.66 -17.38
N VAL A 216 1.40 -28.94 -17.05
CA VAL A 216 2.22 -29.54 -15.99
C VAL A 216 3.73 -29.44 -16.32
N ALA A 217 4.12 -29.70 -17.57
CA ALA A 217 5.51 -29.55 -18.00
C ALA A 217 5.98 -28.08 -17.95
N MET A 218 5.11 -27.14 -18.34
CA MET A 218 5.36 -25.70 -18.22
C MET A 218 5.57 -25.28 -16.77
N LEU A 219 4.66 -25.69 -15.87
CA LEU A 219 4.74 -25.35 -14.45
C LEU A 219 5.99 -25.94 -13.79
N ALA A 220 6.38 -27.16 -14.15
CA ALA A 220 7.61 -27.78 -13.65
C ALA A 220 8.87 -27.01 -14.09
N GLU A 221 8.90 -26.48 -15.32
CA GLU A 221 10.01 -25.64 -15.79
C GLU A 221 10.01 -24.27 -15.09
N LEU A 222 8.84 -23.69 -14.83
CA LEU A 222 8.71 -22.43 -14.12
C LEU A 222 9.09 -22.54 -12.64
N ASP A 223 8.68 -23.61 -11.97
CA ASP A 223 9.00 -23.90 -10.56
C ASP A 223 10.52 -24.12 -10.34
N ALA A 224 11.19 -24.64 -11.34
CA ALA A 224 12.64 -24.86 -11.30
C ALA A 224 13.46 -23.58 -11.56
N LEU A 225 12.83 -22.42 -11.85
CA LEU A 225 13.55 -21.19 -12.14
C LEU A 225 14.17 -20.60 -10.87
N VAL A 226 15.49 -20.45 -10.89
CA VAL A 226 16.21 -19.54 -10.00
C VAL A 226 16.23 -18.17 -10.67
N LEU A 227 15.59 -17.16 -10.08
CA LEU A 227 15.54 -15.82 -10.62
C LEU A 227 16.79 -15.03 -10.25
N ASP A 228 17.17 -15.06 -8.98
CA ASP A 228 18.35 -14.43 -8.38
C ASP A 228 18.62 -14.98 -6.98
N GLU A 229 19.69 -14.52 -6.32
CA GLU A 229 20.07 -14.88 -4.95
C GLU A 229 19.77 -13.77 -3.93
N GLY A 230 19.06 -12.72 -4.34
CA GLY A 230 18.83 -11.53 -3.53
C GLY A 230 19.89 -10.46 -3.68
N THR A 231 19.76 -9.39 -2.89
CA THR A 231 20.70 -8.27 -2.82
C THR A 231 20.98 -7.93 -1.35
N GLU A 232 21.77 -6.90 -1.08
CA GLU A 232 22.01 -6.41 0.27
C GLU A 232 20.69 -6.06 0.99
N TRP A 233 19.71 -5.51 0.25
CA TRP A 233 18.46 -4.99 0.80
C TRP A 233 17.25 -5.88 0.52
N PHE A 234 17.31 -6.74 -0.46
CA PHE A 234 16.18 -7.58 -0.87
C PHE A 234 16.47 -9.06 -0.75
N GLN A 235 15.48 -9.79 -0.29
CA GLN A 235 15.43 -11.24 -0.42
C GLN A 235 15.47 -11.65 -1.90
N ALA A 236 15.84 -12.91 -2.17
CA ALA A 236 15.73 -13.49 -3.49
C ALA A 236 14.30 -13.38 -4.04
N SER A 237 14.19 -13.14 -5.33
CA SER A 237 12.91 -13.16 -6.04
C SER A 237 12.35 -14.57 -6.05
N ASN A 238 11.03 -14.69 -5.87
CA ASN A 238 10.35 -15.98 -5.84
C ASN A 238 9.14 -16.02 -6.77
N LEU A 239 8.89 -17.20 -7.32
CA LEU A 239 7.73 -17.52 -8.14
C LEU A 239 6.89 -18.58 -7.41
N GLU A 240 5.59 -18.34 -7.32
CA GLU A 240 4.63 -19.27 -6.71
C GLU A 240 3.48 -19.55 -7.68
N VAL A 241 3.10 -20.82 -7.79
CA VAL A 241 1.86 -21.22 -8.47
C VAL A 241 0.69 -20.99 -7.51
N THR A 242 -0.22 -20.08 -7.86
CA THR A 242 -1.31 -19.64 -6.96
C THR A 242 -2.68 -20.18 -7.36
N ASP A 243 -2.79 -20.72 -8.56
CA ASP A 243 -4.05 -21.34 -9.03
C ASP A 243 -3.77 -22.34 -10.14
N LEU A 244 -4.58 -23.41 -10.20
CA LEU A 244 -4.58 -24.41 -11.25
C LEU A 244 -6.03 -24.85 -11.52
N ALA A 245 -6.54 -24.50 -12.69
CA ALA A 245 -7.93 -24.70 -13.04
C ALA A 245 -8.08 -25.45 -14.37
N VAL A 246 -8.78 -26.56 -14.34
CA VAL A 246 -9.14 -27.33 -15.56
C VAL A 246 -10.66 -27.46 -15.69
N GLY A 247 -11.38 -27.59 -14.56
CA GLY A 247 -12.83 -27.63 -14.52
C GLY A 247 -13.44 -28.83 -15.27
N ASN A 248 -12.68 -29.92 -15.49
CA ASN A 248 -13.15 -31.10 -16.24
C ASN A 248 -13.96 -32.03 -15.33
N PRO A 249 -15.29 -32.12 -15.50
CA PRO A 249 -16.14 -32.96 -14.64
C PRO A 249 -16.13 -34.47 -15.03
N ALA A 250 -15.58 -34.78 -16.21
CA ALA A 250 -15.67 -36.12 -16.80
C ALA A 250 -14.31 -36.84 -16.79
N HIS A 251 -14.25 -38.03 -16.17
CA HIS A 251 -13.00 -38.78 -16.01
C HIS A 251 -12.54 -39.50 -17.32
N ASN A 252 -13.40 -39.60 -18.33
CA ASN A 252 -13.08 -40.23 -19.61
C ASN A 252 -12.92 -39.26 -20.79
N VAL A 253 -12.81 -37.94 -20.48
CA VAL A 253 -12.64 -36.86 -21.47
C VAL A 253 -11.33 -36.17 -21.22
N ILE A 254 -10.54 -35.99 -22.29
CA ILE A 254 -9.41 -35.05 -22.33
C ILE A 254 -10.01 -33.65 -22.52
N PRO A 255 -9.72 -32.64 -21.66
CA PRO A 255 -10.32 -31.30 -21.78
C PRO A 255 -9.74 -30.52 -22.97
N ALA A 256 -10.46 -29.48 -23.39
CA ALA A 256 -10.00 -28.57 -24.46
C ALA A 256 -9.06 -27.46 -23.93
N ARG A 257 -9.04 -27.20 -22.64
CA ARG A 257 -8.30 -26.07 -22.05
C ARG A 257 -7.83 -26.39 -20.64
N ALA A 258 -6.67 -25.87 -20.26
CA ALA A 258 -6.14 -25.86 -18.91
C ALA A 258 -5.51 -24.50 -18.60
N GLU A 259 -5.69 -24.01 -17.37
CA GLU A 259 -5.25 -22.71 -16.92
C GLU A 259 -4.49 -22.80 -15.60
N ALA A 260 -3.55 -21.86 -15.41
CA ALA A 260 -2.90 -21.65 -14.13
C ALA A 260 -2.64 -20.15 -13.92
N ARG A 261 -2.40 -19.79 -12.66
CA ARG A 261 -1.91 -18.46 -12.30
C ARG A 261 -0.67 -18.62 -11.46
N ILE A 262 0.33 -17.81 -11.78
CA ILE A 262 1.55 -17.66 -10.98
C ILE A 262 1.69 -16.23 -10.51
N SER A 263 2.35 -16.06 -9.36
CA SER A 263 2.70 -14.77 -8.80
C SER A 263 4.20 -14.72 -8.56
N ILE A 264 4.85 -13.65 -9.03
CA ILE A 264 6.27 -13.42 -8.80
C ILE A 264 6.41 -12.18 -7.91
N ARG A 265 7.19 -12.33 -6.83
CA ARG A 265 7.69 -11.21 -6.04
C ARG A 265 9.17 -11.04 -6.36
N PHE A 266 9.56 -9.86 -6.85
CA PHE A 266 10.91 -9.66 -7.39
C PHE A 266 11.59 -8.43 -6.77
N ASN A 267 12.91 -8.49 -6.71
CA ASN A 267 13.76 -7.43 -6.22
C ASN A 267 14.16 -6.45 -7.35
N ASP A 268 15.02 -5.50 -7.04
CA ASP A 268 15.48 -4.43 -7.93
C ASP A 268 16.44 -4.88 -9.05
N ARG A 269 16.77 -6.18 -9.13
CA ARG A 269 17.52 -6.77 -10.26
C ARG A 269 16.66 -7.06 -11.47
N HIS A 270 15.33 -7.03 -11.33
CA HIS A 270 14.37 -7.38 -12.36
C HIS A 270 13.35 -6.28 -12.57
N THR A 271 12.74 -6.30 -13.75
CA THR A 271 11.51 -5.57 -14.03
C THR A 271 10.35 -6.55 -14.26
N GLY A 272 9.14 -6.11 -13.98
CA GLY A 272 7.95 -6.92 -14.25
C GLY A 272 7.81 -7.30 -15.74
N ALA A 273 8.24 -6.39 -16.63
CA ALA A 273 8.22 -6.63 -18.08
C ALA A 273 9.18 -7.74 -18.51
N GLU A 274 10.43 -7.74 -17.99
CA GLU A 274 11.43 -8.80 -18.28
C GLU A 274 10.97 -10.16 -17.76
N LEU A 275 10.45 -10.22 -16.54
CA LEU A 275 9.92 -11.46 -15.97
C LEU A 275 8.71 -11.97 -16.75
N GLY A 276 7.80 -11.06 -17.14
CA GLY A 276 6.67 -11.38 -18.00
C GLY A 276 7.09 -11.96 -19.35
N ALA A 277 8.10 -11.37 -19.97
CA ALA A 277 8.66 -11.86 -21.24
C ALA A 277 9.31 -13.24 -21.08
N ARG A 278 10.08 -13.47 -19.99
CA ARG A 278 10.72 -14.76 -19.70
C ARG A 278 9.69 -15.87 -19.52
N VAL A 279 8.62 -15.62 -18.76
CA VAL A 279 7.51 -16.57 -18.57
C VAL A 279 6.77 -16.79 -19.89
N SER A 280 6.55 -15.75 -20.68
CA SER A 280 5.87 -15.87 -21.99
C SER A 280 6.65 -16.76 -22.95
N ALA A 281 7.97 -16.66 -22.96
CA ALA A 281 8.82 -17.54 -23.79
C ALA A 281 8.71 -19.02 -23.37
N ILE A 282 8.69 -19.28 -22.05
CA ILE A 282 8.45 -20.64 -21.53
C ILE A 282 7.07 -21.14 -21.89
N ALA A 283 6.03 -20.30 -21.74
CA ALA A 283 4.69 -20.68 -22.11
C ALA A 283 4.56 -21.04 -23.58
N GLN A 284 5.15 -20.26 -24.48
CA GLN A 284 5.20 -20.55 -25.92
C GLN A 284 5.92 -21.86 -26.23
N LYS A 285 7.03 -22.16 -25.56
CA LYS A 285 7.76 -23.42 -25.70
C LYS A 285 6.90 -24.64 -25.42
N HIS A 286 5.95 -24.52 -24.48
CA HIS A 286 5.00 -25.57 -24.12
C HIS A 286 3.66 -25.45 -24.86
N GLY A 287 3.56 -24.60 -25.89
CA GLY A 287 2.37 -24.41 -26.70
C GLY A 287 1.21 -23.73 -25.95
N GLY A 288 1.55 -22.89 -24.97
CA GLY A 288 0.60 -22.07 -24.22
C GLY A 288 0.83 -20.58 -24.42
N THR A 289 0.05 -19.78 -23.71
CA THR A 289 0.13 -18.32 -23.67
C THR A 289 0.26 -17.84 -22.23
N ALA A 290 0.88 -16.67 -22.05
CA ALA A 290 1.00 -16.01 -20.76
C ALA A 290 0.52 -14.55 -20.89
N ARG A 291 -0.28 -14.08 -19.93
CA ARG A 291 -0.73 -12.69 -19.82
C ARG A 291 -0.24 -12.11 -18.48
N PRO A 292 0.88 -11.38 -18.49
CA PRO A 292 1.39 -10.72 -17.29
C PRO A 292 0.53 -9.50 -16.91
N VAL A 293 0.35 -9.30 -15.61
CA VAL A 293 -0.26 -8.11 -15.00
C VAL A 293 0.71 -7.63 -13.91
N ILE A 294 1.39 -6.53 -14.17
CA ILE A 294 2.37 -5.94 -13.27
C ILE A 294 1.61 -5.05 -12.29
N SER A 295 1.64 -5.41 -11.00
CA SER A 295 1.02 -4.62 -9.93
C SER A 295 1.93 -3.47 -9.48
N GLY A 296 3.24 -3.63 -9.56
CA GLY A 296 4.23 -2.59 -9.25
C GLY A 296 5.65 -3.09 -9.46
N GLU A 297 6.55 -2.17 -9.76
CA GLU A 297 7.98 -2.41 -9.84
C GLU A 297 8.63 -2.37 -8.44
N ALA A 298 9.74 -3.07 -8.28
CA ALA A 298 10.55 -2.95 -7.08
C ALA A 298 11.14 -1.54 -6.97
N PHE A 299 11.31 -1.05 -5.75
CA PHE A 299 12.00 0.20 -5.50
C PHE A 299 12.80 0.16 -4.20
N LEU A 300 13.82 1.00 -4.14
CA LEU A 300 14.65 1.22 -2.96
C LEU A 300 14.97 2.72 -2.84
N THR A 301 14.56 3.33 -1.74
CA THR A 301 15.12 4.60 -1.29
C THR A 301 16.41 4.27 -0.56
N GLN A 302 17.55 4.62 -1.16
CA GLN A 302 18.85 4.36 -0.56
C GLN A 302 18.93 4.96 0.85
N PRO A 303 19.47 4.23 1.84
CA PRO A 303 19.72 4.80 3.15
C PRO A 303 20.53 6.09 3.08
N GLY A 304 20.05 7.13 3.76
CA GLY A 304 20.63 8.46 3.69
C GLY A 304 20.04 9.41 4.72
N GLU A 305 20.01 10.70 4.41
CA GLU A 305 19.52 11.74 5.31
C GLU A 305 18.11 11.43 5.82
N PHE A 306 17.15 11.14 4.93
CA PHE A 306 15.75 10.92 5.30
C PHE A 306 15.57 9.70 6.22
N SER A 307 16.18 8.56 5.88
CA SER A 307 16.12 7.37 6.73
C SER A 307 16.76 7.59 8.09
N ALA A 308 17.86 8.36 8.15
CA ALA A 308 18.52 8.71 9.41
C ALA A 308 17.68 9.69 10.24
N LEU A 309 16.99 10.66 9.62
CA LEU A 309 16.07 11.57 10.32
C LEU A 309 14.93 10.77 10.97
N LEU A 310 14.29 9.88 10.20
CA LEU A 310 13.19 9.08 10.71
C LEU A 310 13.65 8.10 11.79
N ALA A 311 14.77 7.42 11.62
CA ALA A 311 15.33 6.50 12.62
C ALA A 311 15.59 7.20 13.95
N ARG A 312 16.20 8.40 13.93
CA ARG A 312 16.41 9.21 15.15
C ARG A 312 15.09 9.63 15.81
N ALA A 313 14.08 10.01 15.01
CA ALA A 313 12.77 10.38 15.55
C ALA A 313 12.08 9.20 16.23
N ILE A 314 12.16 8.01 15.64
CA ILE A 314 11.63 6.76 16.18
C ILE A 314 12.37 6.41 17.50
N GLU A 315 13.70 6.36 17.47
CA GLU A 315 14.51 5.99 18.63
C GLU A 315 14.32 6.96 19.80
N ALA A 316 14.22 8.27 19.53
CA ALA A 316 13.98 9.29 20.55
C ALA A 316 12.62 9.14 21.23
N GLU A 317 11.60 8.57 20.57
CA GLU A 317 10.26 8.39 21.12
C GLU A 317 10.06 7.02 21.75
N THR A 318 10.60 5.98 21.13
CA THR A 318 10.33 4.58 21.50
C THR A 318 11.49 3.88 22.21
N GLY A 319 12.69 4.45 22.16
CA GLY A 319 13.93 3.80 22.60
C GLY A 319 14.37 2.64 21.70
N VAL A 320 13.78 2.52 20.49
CA VAL A 320 14.02 1.42 19.53
C VAL A 320 14.69 1.96 18.28
N ALA A 321 15.84 1.40 17.91
CA ALA A 321 16.42 1.62 16.59
C ALA A 321 15.67 0.76 15.55
N PRO A 322 15.02 1.36 14.52
CA PRO A 322 14.26 0.60 13.55
C PRO A 322 15.15 -0.21 12.61
N GLU A 323 14.69 -1.41 12.25
CA GLU A 323 15.23 -2.14 11.11
C GLU A 323 14.84 -1.44 9.81
N LEU A 324 15.81 -1.24 8.89
CA LEU A 324 15.57 -0.83 7.52
C LEU A 324 15.19 -2.05 6.68
N SER A 325 13.99 -2.09 6.13
CA SER A 325 13.46 -3.29 5.50
C SER A 325 12.84 -3.01 4.14
N THR A 326 12.83 -4.03 3.28
CA THR A 326 12.13 -4.05 1.99
C THR A 326 11.11 -5.18 1.91
N SER A 327 10.88 -5.88 3.04
CA SER A 327 9.97 -7.02 3.11
C SER A 327 8.48 -6.60 3.11
N GLY A 328 7.59 -7.57 2.88
CA GLY A 328 6.14 -7.39 2.94
C GLY A 328 5.46 -7.24 1.59
N GLY A 329 4.20 -6.83 1.62
CA GLY A 329 3.38 -6.55 0.44
C GLY A 329 3.82 -5.28 -0.31
N THR A 330 3.08 -4.92 -1.34
CA THR A 330 3.27 -3.64 -2.04
C THR A 330 2.43 -2.54 -1.38
N SER A 331 2.71 -1.27 -1.68
CA SER A 331 1.97 -0.10 -1.23
C SER A 331 2.05 1.00 -2.29
N ASP A 332 1.32 2.09 -2.10
CA ASP A 332 1.37 3.23 -3.02
C ASP A 332 2.71 3.99 -3.04
N ALA A 333 3.62 3.71 -2.11
CA ALA A 333 5.01 4.15 -2.20
C ALA A 333 5.68 3.74 -3.53
N ARG A 334 5.23 2.61 -4.13
CA ARG A 334 5.66 2.15 -5.48
C ARG A 334 5.45 3.16 -6.60
N PHE A 335 4.49 4.07 -6.45
CA PHE A 335 4.22 5.15 -7.40
C PHE A 335 4.94 6.43 -6.97
N LEU A 336 4.83 6.80 -5.70
CA LEU A 336 5.34 8.05 -5.15
C LEU A 336 6.87 8.17 -5.22
N LYS A 337 7.59 7.06 -5.29
CA LYS A 337 9.05 7.00 -5.50
C LYS A 337 9.54 7.76 -6.74
N ASP A 338 8.66 7.96 -7.72
CA ASP A 338 8.99 8.66 -8.97
C ASP A 338 8.93 10.20 -8.81
N ILE A 339 8.39 10.68 -7.68
CA ILE A 339 8.30 12.11 -7.36
C ILE A 339 9.47 12.55 -6.46
N ALA A 340 9.68 11.82 -5.34
CA ALA A 340 10.67 12.17 -4.31
C ALA A 340 11.12 10.92 -3.54
N PRO A 341 12.20 11.00 -2.74
CA PRO A 341 12.55 9.95 -1.79
C PRO A 341 11.34 9.61 -0.89
N VAL A 342 10.97 8.32 -0.86
CA VAL A 342 9.81 7.82 -0.11
C VAL A 342 10.25 6.77 0.91
N ILE A 343 9.74 6.89 2.14
CA ILE A 343 9.91 5.90 3.22
C ILE A 343 8.54 5.63 3.81
N GLU A 344 8.33 4.39 4.27
CA GLU A 344 7.09 4.01 4.92
C GLU A 344 7.35 3.71 6.40
N PHE A 345 6.50 4.27 7.25
CA PHE A 345 6.53 4.00 8.68
C PHE A 345 5.17 4.24 9.32
N GLY A 346 4.72 3.27 10.13
CA GLY A 346 3.45 3.36 10.84
C GLY A 346 3.28 2.30 11.92
N LEU A 347 2.03 2.04 12.24
CA LEU A 347 1.56 1.21 13.35
C LEU A 347 1.99 -0.26 13.25
N CYS A 348 1.75 -1.01 14.33
CA CYS A 348 1.97 -2.45 14.36
C CYS A 348 0.91 -3.18 13.52
N ASN A 349 1.35 -4.06 12.61
CA ASN A 349 0.50 -4.73 11.62
C ASN A 349 -0.21 -6.01 12.12
N ALA A 350 -0.12 -6.32 13.41
CA ALA A 350 -0.58 -7.60 13.95
C ALA A 350 -2.07 -7.91 13.71
N THR A 351 -2.93 -6.87 13.64
CA THR A 351 -4.38 -7.00 13.43
C THR A 351 -4.84 -6.51 12.06
N MET A 352 -3.93 -6.05 11.19
CA MET A 352 -4.20 -5.60 9.83
C MET A 352 -5.03 -6.62 9.05
N HIS A 353 -6.09 -6.18 8.37
CA HIS A 353 -7.03 -7.00 7.58
C HIS A 353 -7.78 -8.08 8.36
N LYS A 354 -7.62 -8.18 9.68
CA LYS A 354 -8.32 -9.14 10.52
C LYS A 354 -9.65 -8.59 11.04
N ARG A 355 -10.48 -9.50 11.57
CA ARG A 355 -11.63 -9.13 12.41
C ARG A 355 -11.11 -8.49 13.69
N ASP A 356 -11.92 -7.59 14.25
CA ASP A 356 -11.56 -6.88 15.47
C ASP A 356 -10.18 -6.22 15.36
N GLU A 357 -9.91 -5.62 14.20
CA GLU A 357 -8.73 -4.79 13.98
C GLU A 357 -8.65 -3.75 15.08
N ALA A 358 -7.46 -3.60 15.67
CA ALA A 358 -7.26 -2.74 16.82
C ALA A 358 -5.85 -2.20 16.90
N VAL A 359 -5.73 -0.99 17.43
CA VAL A 359 -4.47 -0.28 17.65
C VAL A 359 -4.34 0.12 19.12
N ALA A 360 -3.12 0.10 19.66
CA ALA A 360 -2.85 0.63 20.99
C ALA A 360 -2.99 2.15 21.02
N LEU A 361 -3.74 2.69 22.00
CA LEU A 361 -3.93 4.14 22.16
C LEU A 361 -2.59 4.86 22.33
N ALA A 362 -1.67 4.26 23.07
CA ALA A 362 -0.32 4.79 23.28
C ALA A 362 0.48 4.86 21.97
N ASP A 363 0.31 3.90 21.05
CA ASP A 363 1.02 3.85 19.78
C ASP A 363 0.52 4.97 18.82
N LEU A 364 -0.79 5.27 18.82
CA LEU A 364 -1.33 6.40 18.06
C LEU A 364 -0.71 7.74 18.47
N GLU A 365 -0.64 7.98 19.77
CA GLU A 365 -0.05 9.21 20.31
C GLU A 365 1.47 9.27 20.07
N ALA A 366 2.18 8.15 20.25
CA ALA A 366 3.61 8.06 19.98
C ALA A 366 3.92 8.26 18.50
N LEU A 367 3.12 7.69 17.61
CA LEU A 367 3.27 7.86 16.16
C LEU A 367 3.12 9.33 15.74
N ALA A 368 2.13 10.05 16.30
CA ALA A 368 1.96 11.48 16.05
C ALA A 368 3.20 12.29 16.49
N ARG A 369 3.79 11.96 17.65
CA ARG A 369 5.03 12.61 18.11
C ARG A 369 6.23 12.28 17.22
N ILE A 370 6.34 11.05 16.73
CA ILE A 370 7.38 10.63 15.76
C ILE A 370 7.24 11.42 14.46
N TYR A 371 6.03 11.49 13.90
CA TYR A 371 5.75 12.22 12.67
C TYR A 371 6.06 13.72 12.82
N ARG A 372 5.69 14.31 13.94
CA ARG A 372 6.05 15.70 14.25
C ARG A 372 7.56 15.90 14.30
N ARG A 373 8.30 15.02 15.01
CA ARG A 373 9.76 15.10 15.15
C ARG A 373 10.48 15.01 13.80
N VAL A 374 10.13 14.02 12.98
CA VAL A 374 10.79 13.83 11.68
C VAL A 374 10.51 14.99 10.75
N THR A 375 9.29 15.52 10.73
CA THR A 375 8.92 16.66 9.88
C THR A 375 9.67 17.93 10.28
N LEU A 376 9.72 18.25 11.58
CA LEU A 376 10.51 19.40 12.06
C LEU A 376 12.00 19.25 11.74
N ALA A 377 12.57 18.05 11.98
CA ALA A 377 13.96 17.80 11.66
C ALA A 377 14.26 17.89 10.16
N ALA A 378 13.29 17.52 9.30
CA ALA A 378 13.42 17.67 7.85
C ALA A 378 13.45 19.13 7.41
N PHE A 379 12.86 20.06 8.16
CA PHE A 379 12.88 21.50 7.86
C PHE A 379 14.16 22.21 8.33
N GLU A 380 14.89 21.62 9.27
CA GLU A 380 16.15 22.20 9.80
C GLU A 380 17.38 21.91 8.92
N GLY A 381 17.28 20.95 8.00
CA GLY A 381 18.35 20.55 7.06
C GLY A 381 18.10 21.10 5.67
#